data_bc1c1d80556184d8499b510fc61db0dc
#
_entry.id   bc1c1d80556184d8499b510fc61db0dc
#
_cell.length_a   1.000
_cell.length_b   1.000
_cell.length_c   1.000
_cell.angle_alpha   90.00
_cell.angle_beta   90.00
_cell.angle_gamma   90.00
#
_symmetry.space_group_name_H-M   'P 1'
#
loop_
_entity.id
_entity.type
_entity.pdbx_description
1 polymer ?
#
loop_
_entity_poly.entity_id
_entity_poly.type
_entity_poly.pdbx_seq_one_letter_code
_entity_poly.pdbx_strand_id
1 'polypeptide(L)'
;MLRSAAAEAVGTALLLAAVVGSGIMGERLAGGNMAIALLANSLATGFALIALIIAFARRSMSAGFPRRALAPYVLAQFAGAWLGVLAAHGMFDLPLVQASQTARSSPGQWFSEAVATFGLVFLVLSLDRKSAWAAPFAVGSYIAAAYWFPASTSFANPAVTLARGFTATFAGIGMANVAAFTASQLAGAALAVLADRALRSNP
;
A
#
# COMPACT_ATOMS: atom_id res chain seq x y z
N MET A 1 -6.61 18.63 -12.50
CA MET A 1 -6.31 18.41 -11.09
C MET A 1 -7.44 17.68 -10.36
N LEU A 2 -8.69 18.18 -10.36
CA LEU A 2 -9.80 17.50 -9.66
C LEU A 2 -10.02 16.05 -10.12
N ARG A 3 -10.05 15.80 -11.43
CA ARG A 3 -10.24 14.44 -11.99
C ARG A 3 -9.14 13.47 -11.59
N SER A 4 -7.89 13.92 -11.50
CA SER A 4 -6.75 13.07 -11.09
C SER A 4 -6.80 12.78 -9.59
N ALA A 5 -7.14 13.76 -8.76
CA ALA A 5 -7.31 13.56 -7.32
C ALA A 5 -8.52 12.64 -7.02
N ALA A 6 -9.63 12.79 -7.76
CA ALA A 6 -10.77 11.88 -7.62
C ALA A 6 -10.42 10.44 -8.05
N ALA A 7 -9.67 10.26 -9.14
CA ALA A 7 -9.20 8.95 -9.57
C ALA A 7 -8.28 8.30 -8.52
N GLU A 8 -7.43 9.11 -7.87
CA GLU A 8 -6.56 8.66 -6.79
C GLU A 8 -7.37 8.25 -5.55
N ALA A 9 -8.34 9.07 -5.14
CA ALA A 9 -9.21 8.73 -4.02
C ALA A 9 -9.98 7.42 -4.26
N VAL A 10 -10.57 7.27 -5.45
CA VAL A 10 -11.31 6.04 -5.81
C VAL A 10 -10.38 4.83 -5.90
N GLY A 11 -9.23 4.97 -6.56
CA GLY A 11 -8.24 3.88 -6.66
C GLY A 11 -7.73 3.44 -5.30
N THR A 12 -7.43 4.39 -4.42
CA THR A 12 -6.97 4.07 -3.05
C THR A 12 -8.10 3.49 -2.20
N ALA A 13 -9.34 3.95 -2.35
CA ALA A 13 -10.48 3.37 -1.65
C ALA A 13 -10.71 1.91 -2.04
N LEU A 14 -10.70 1.61 -3.33
CA LEU A 14 -10.84 0.23 -3.82
C LEU A 14 -9.67 -0.66 -3.37
N LEU A 15 -8.45 -0.11 -3.34
CA LEU A 15 -7.29 -0.84 -2.83
C LEU A 15 -7.47 -1.20 -1.35
N LEU A 16 -7.84 -0.24 -0.49
CA LEU A 16 -8.03 -0.51 0.93
C LEU A 16 -9.23 -1.42 1.20
N ALA A 17 -10.31 -1.30 0.41
CA ALA A 17 -11.42 -2.24 0.47
C ALA A 17 -10.96 -3.68 0.14
N ALA A 18 -10.09 -3.83 -0.87
CA ALA A 18 -9.50 -5.12 -1.21
C ALA A 18 -8.57 -5.66 -0.11
N VAL A 19 -7.65 -4.82 0.40
CA VAL A 19 -6.68 -5.21 1.45
C VAL A 19 -7.38 -5.61 2.74
N VAL A 20 -8.30 -4.77 3.23
CA VAL A 20 -9.00 -5.03 4.51
C VAL A 20 -10.04 -6.13 4.32
N GLY A 21 -10.84 -6.07 3.25
CA GLY A 21 -11.87 -7.06 2.98
C GLY A 21 -11.32 -8.47 2.77
N SER A 22 -10.24 -8.61 1.98
CA SER A 22 -9.61 -9.93 1.79
C SER A 22 -8.89 -10.42 3.05
N GLY A 23 -8.40 -9.51 3.91
CA GLY A 23 -7.88 -9.86 5.22
C GLY A 23 -8.96 -10.44 6.12
N ILE A 24 -10.14 -9.80 6.21
CA ILE A 24 -11.29 -10.29 6.97
C ILE A 24 -11.78 -11.64 6.44
N MET A 25 -11.98 -11.74 5.13
CA MET A 25 -12.44 -12.99 4.51
C MET A 25 -11.43 -14.12 4.68
N GLY A 26 -10.16 -13.82 4.45
CA GLY A 26 -9.07 -14.79 4.61
C GLY A 26 -8.99 -15.31 6.03
N GLU A 27 -9.05 -14.44 7.04
CA GLU A 27 -9.03 -14.82 8.46
C GLU A 27 -10.26 -15.68 8.83
N ARG A 28 -11.46 -15.30 8.37
CA ARG A 28 -12.71 -16.05 8.62
C ARG A 28 -12.69 -17.46 8.02
N LEU A 29 -12.11 -17.61 6.82
CA LEU A 29 -12.11 -18.89 6.09
C LEU A 29 -10.91 -19.78 6.39
N ALA A 30 -9.84 -19.24 6.96
CA ALA A 30 -8.61 -19.96 7.19
C ALA A 30 -8.67 -21.00 8.34
N GLY A 31 -9.75 -21.05 9.11
CA GLY A 31 -9.88 -22.01 10.21
C GLY A 31 -8.75 -21.91 11.25
N GLY A 32 -8.24 -20.69 11.50
CA GLY A 32 -7.10 -20.43 12.40
C GLY A 32 -5.72 -20.55 11.74
N ASN A 33 -5.63 -20.96 10.48
CA ASN A 33 -4.36 -21.03 9.77
C ASN A 33 -3.96 -19.67 9.22
N MET A 34 -3.11 -18.95 9.94
CA MET A 34 -2.65 -17.60 9.58
C MET A 34 -1.90 -17.55 8.25
N ALA A 35 -1.22 -18.63 7.85
CA ALA A 35 -0.53 -18.68 6.55
C ALA A 35 -1.53 -18.68 5.39
N ILE A 36 -2.65 -19.38 5.50
CA ILE A 36 -3.71 -19.37 4.50
C ILE A 36 -4.37 -17.98 4.44
N ALA A 37 -4.65 -17.36 5.60
CA ALA A 37 -5.18 -15.99 5.65
C ALA A 37 -4.25 -15.00 4.96
N LEU A 38 -2.95 -15.06 5.25
CA LEU A 38 -1.95 -14.21 4.63
C LEU A 38 -1.82 -14.47 3.12
N LEU A 39 -1.88 -15.72 2.68
CA LEU A 39 -1.84 -16.09 1.26
C LEU A 39 -3.02 -15.49 0.50
N ALA A 40 -4.24 -15.67 1.01
CA ALA A 40 -5.44 -15.10 0.41
C ALA A 40 -5.36 -13.57 0.32
N ASN A 41 -4.95 -12.91 1.41
CA ASN A 41 -4.81 -11.46 1.46
C ASN A 41 -3.72 -10.95 0.49
N SER A 42 -2.55 -11.62 0.42
CA SER A 42 -1.46 -11.23 -0.47
C SER A 42 -1.83 -11.33 -1.95
N LEU A 43 -2.47 -12.41 -2.36
CA LEU A 43 -2.91 -12.61 -3.74
C LEU A 43 -4.00 -11.62 -4.12
N ALA A 44 -5.02 -11.44 -3.28
CA ALA A 44 -6.10 -10.49 -3.52
C ALA A 44 -5.55 -9.05 -3.65
N THR A 45 -4.62 -8.64 -2.80
CA THR A 45 -3.98 -7.32 -2.86
C THR A 45 -3.15 -7.16 -4.12
N GLY A 46 -2.33 -8.16 -4.48
CA GLY A 46 -1.50 -8.10 -5.68
C GLY A 46 -2.35 -7.98 -6.96
N PHE A 47 -3.39 -8.79 -7.11
CA PHE A 47 -4.29 -8.72 -8.25
C PHE A 47 -5.12 -7.44 -8.28
N ALA A 48 -5.59 -6.95 -7.13
CA ALA A 48 -6.27 -5.66 -7.05
C ALA A 48 -5.35 -4.52 -7.50
N LEU A 49 -4.09 -4.50 -7.07
CA LEU A 49 -3.10 -3.52 -7.53
C LEU A 49 -2.90 -3.57 -9.03
N ILE A 50 -2.72 -4.75 -9.63
CA ILE A 50 -2.59 -4.89 -11.09
C ILE A 50 -3.79 -4.25 -11.78
N ALA A 51 -5.01 -4.64 -11.40
CA ALA A 51 -6.24 -4.14 -12.01
C ALA A 51 -6.41 -2.62 -11.83
N LEU A 52 -6.17 -2.11 -10.62
CA LEU A 52 -6.34 -0.69 -10.31
C LEU A 52 -5.28 0.18 -11.01
N ILE A 53 -4.03 -0.26 -11.09
CA ILE A 53 -2.99 0.48 -11.82
C ILE A 53 -3.37 0.53 -13.32
N ILE A 54 -3.81 -0.58 -13.93
CA ILE A 54 -4.27 -0.60 -15.32
C ILE A 54 -5.43 0.37 -15.53
N ALA A 55 -6.41 0.39 -14.62
CA ALA A 55 -7.61 1.22 -14.74
C ALA A 55 -7.34 2.73 -14.53
N PHE A 56 -6.46 3.08 -13.59
CA PHE A 56 -6.29 4.46 -13.12
C PHE A 56 -4.97 5.12 -13.50
N ALA A 57 -3.89 4.37 -13.82
CA ALA A 57 -2.57 4.94 -14.10
C ALA A 57 -2.57 5.99 -15.22
N ARG A 58 -3.34 5.78 -16.28
CA ARG A 58 -3.47 6.75 -17.39
C ARG A 58 -4.08 8.09 -16.96
N ARG A 59 -4.85 8.10 -15.87
CA ARG A 59 -5.52 9.30 -15.33
C ARG A 59 -4.69 10.01 -14.27
N SER A 60 -3.79 9.27 -13.63
CA SER A 60 -2.95 9.74 -12.53
C SER A 60 -1.58 10.23 -13.00
N MET A 61 -0.97 9.59 -14.00
CA MET A 61 0.43 9.76 -14.41
C MET A 61 0.61 10.47 -15.75
N SER A 62 -0.29 11.39 -16.15
CA SER A 62 -0.02 12.26 -17.29
C SER A 62 1.23 13.11 -17.04
N ALA A 63 2.11 13.17 -18.03
CA ALA A 63 3.46 13.72 -18.00
C ALA A 63 3.61 14.98 -17.13
N GLY A 64 4.52 14.92 -16.15
CA GLY A 64 4.90 16.06 -15.34
C GLY A 64 3.94 16.35 -14.18
N PHE A 65 4.05 15.59 -13.09
CA PHE A 65 3.30 15.86 -11.86
C PHE A 65 3.74 17.22 -11.26
N PRO A 66 2.91 18.29 -11.33
CA PRO A 66 3.32 19.58 -10.81
C PRO A 66 3.39 19.54 -9.29
N ARG A 67 4.47 20.06 -8.70
CA ARG A 67 4.66 20.07 -7.22
C ARG A 67 3.45 20.63 -6.46
N ARG A 68 2.72 21.58 -7.05
CA ARG A 68 1.48 22.16 -6.49
C ARG A 68 0.31 21.17 -6.39
N ALA A 69 0.36 20.07 -7.11
CA ALA A 69 -0.66 19.02 -7.05
C ALA A 69 -0.38 17.95 -5.99
N LEU A 70 0.80 17.97 -5.34
CA LEU A 70 1.21 16.96 -4.37
C LEU A 70 0.26 16.91 -3.17
N ALA A 71 -0.03 18.06 -2.55
CA ALA A 71 -0.90 18.11 -1.37
C ALA A 71 -2.33 17.63 -1.65
N PRO A 72 -3.06 18.12 -2.69
CA PRO A 72 -4.36 17.56 -3.05
C PRO A 72 -4.33 16.06 -3.34
N TYR A 73 -3.26 15.57 -3.94
CA TYR A 73 -3.09 14.17 -4.28
C TYR A 73 -2.92 13.30 -3.05
N VAL A 74 -2.05 13.71 -2.14
CA VAL A 74 -1.83 13.02 -0.85
C VAL A 74 -3.11 13.04 -0.01
N LEU A 75 -3.81 14.16 0.07
CA LEU A 75 -5.10 14.25 0.78
C LEU A 75 -6.14 13.31 0.17
N ALA A 76 -6.18 13.20 -1.16
CA ALA A 76 -7.07 12.27 -1.85
C ALA A 76 -6.75 10.80 -1.53
N GLN A 77 -5.47 10.45 -1.40
CA GLN A 77 -5.05 9.11 -0.96
C GLN A 77 -5.51 8.82 0.47
N PHE A 78 -5.31 9.74 1.40
CA PHE A 78 -5.76 9.55 2.78
C PHE A 78 -7.28 9.41 2.89
N ALA A 79 -8.02 10.28 2.23
CA ALA A 79 -9.49 10.21 2.21
C ALA A 79 -9.97 8.90 1.56
N GLY A 80 -9.40 8.52 0.42
CA GLY A 80 -9.70 7.27 -0.26
C GLY A 80 -9.37 6.05 0.60
N ALA A 81 -8.20 6.03 1.23
CA ALA A 81 -7.79 4.94 2.09
C ALA A 81 -8.77 4.72 3.25
N TRP A 82 -9.16 5.81 3.89
CA TRP A 82 -10.15 5.75 4.98
C TRP A 82 -11.52 5.26 4.50
N LEU A 83 -12.04 5.81 3.39
CA LEU A 83 -13.29 5.35 2.78
C LEU A 83 -13.26 3.86 2.40
N GLY A 84 -12.11 3.36 1.94
CA GLY A 84 -11.93 1.95 1.63
C GLY A 84 -12.01 1.04 2.87
N VAL A 85 -11.48 1.48 4.01
CA VAL A 85 -11.63 0.77 5.30
C VAL A 85 -13.10 0.74 5.71
N LEU A 86 -13.80 1.88 5.66
CA LEU A 86 -15.23 1.95 5.98
C LEU A 86 -16.07 1.04 5.07
N ALA A 87 -15.76 1.03 3.77
CA ALA A 87 -16.45 0.17 2.81
C ALA A 87 -16.20 -1.32 3.14
N ALA A 88 -14.96 -1.71 3.47
CA ALA A 88 -14.66 -3.06 3.89
C ALA A 88 -15.47 -3.45 5.13
N HIS A 89 -15.47 -2.61 6.16
CA HIS A 89 -16.26 -2.87 7.36
C HIS A 89 -17.76 -3.01 7.07
N GLY A 90 -18.33 -2.12 6.25
CA GLY A 90 -19.74 -2.19 5.85
C GLY A 90 -20.09 -3.47 5.07
N MET A 91 -19.19 -3.96 4.21
CA MET A 91 -19.38 -5.23 3.48
C MET A 91 -19.42 -6.47 4.39
N PHE A 92 -18.81 -6.38 5.57
CA PHE A 92 -18.70 -7.50 6.51
C PHE A 92 -19.54 -7.33 7.80
N ASP A 93 -20.44 -6.36 7.83
CA ASP A 93 -21.31 -6.04 8.99
C ASP A 93 -20.49 -5.76 10.27
N LEU A 94 -19.34 -5.08 10.12
CA LEU A 94 -18.49 -4.67 11.23
C LEU A 94 -18.76 -3.20 11.61
N PRO A 95 -18.48 -2.79 12.87
CA PRO A 95 -18.49 -1.38 13.23
C PRO A 95 -17.58 -0.59 12.27
N LEU A 96 -18.11 0.50 11.70
CA LEU A 96 -17.43 1.23 10.62
C LEU A 96 -16.04 1.76 11.02
N VAL A 97 -15.88 2.19 12.26
CA VAL A 97 -14.60 2.67 12.81
C VAL A 97 -14.19 1.82 13.99
N GLN A 98 -12.99 1.27 13.94
CA GLN A 98 -12.43 0.43 14.99
C GLN A 98 -10.97 0.84 15.23
N ALA A 99 -10.57 1.03 16.49
CA ALA A 99 -9.17 1.25 16.82
C ALA A 99 -8.43 -0.09 16.82
N SER A 100 -7.42 -0.21 15.95
CA SER A 100 -6.56 -1.40 15.94
C SER A 100 -5.70 -1.48 17.19
N GLN A 101 -5.62 -2.68 17.77
CA GLN A 101 -4.73 -3.00 18.89
C GLN A 101 -3.52 -3.84 18.44
N THR A 102 -3.40 -4.15 17.15
CA THR A 102 -2.32 -4.99 16.62
C THR A 102 -0.97 -4.30 16.75
N ALA A 103 -0.16 -4.74 17.70
CA ALA A 103 1.17 -4.19 17.91
C ALA A 103 2.11 -4.55 16.75
N ARG A 104 2.78 -3.54 16.20
CA ARG A 104 3.82 -3.67 15.16
C ARG A 104 4.99 -2.74 15.52
N SER A 105 5.67 -3.07 16.64
CA SER A 105 6.62 -2.17 17.30
C SER A 105 8.05 -2.69 17.39
N SER A 106 8.37 -3.83 16.73
CA SER A 106 9.73 -4.35 16.77
C SER A 106 10.66 -3.63 15.80
N PRO A 107 11.96 -3.47 16.14
CA PRO A 107 12.97 -2.92 15.22
C PRO A 107 13.05 -3.68 13.90
N GLY A 108 12.85 -5.02 13.94
CA GLY A 108 12.79 -5.86 12.75
C GLY A 108 11.65 -5.49 11.81
N GLN A 109 10.47 -5.14 12.36
CA GLN A 109 9.33 -4.69 11.55
C GLN A 109 9.56 -3.31 10.93
N TRP A 110 10.20 -2.38 11.66
CA TRP A 110 10.55 -1.06 11.12
C TRP A 110 11.58 -1.17 10.00
N PHE A 111 12.63 -1.96 10.22
CA PHE A 111 13.61 -2.26 9.18
C PHE A 111 12.97 -2.93 7.96
N SER A 112 12.04 -3.86 8.18
CA SER A 112 11.25 -4.52 7.13
C SER A 112 10.45 -3.53 6.28
N GLU A 113 9.82 -2.52 6.89
CA GLU A 113 9.11 -1.47 6.16
C GLU A 113 10.06 -0.63 5.30
N ALA A 114 11.25 -0.30 5.82
CA ALA A 114 12.25 0.41 5.02
C ALA A 114 12.70 -0.41 3.81
N VAL A 115 12.98 -1.71 4.00
CA VAL A 115 13.39 -2.63 2.91
C VAL A 115 12.26 -2.80 1.88
N ALA A 116 11.03 -3.04 2.33
CA ALA A 116 9.89 -3.23 1.43
C ALA A 116 9.58 -1.97 0.62
N THR A 117 9.63 -0.80 1.25
CA THR A 117 9.40 0.48 0.56
C THR A 117 10.56 0.83 -0.37
N PHE A 118 11.81 0.57 0.06
CA PHE A 118 12.97 0.71 -0.81
C PHE A 118 12.78 -0.08 -2.10
N GLY A 119 12.49 -1.38 -1.99
CA GLY A 119 12.34 -2.24 -3.17
C GLY A 119 11.18 -1.82 -4.07
N LEU A 120 10.03 -1.42 -3.49
CA LEU A 120 8.89 -0.93 -4.26
C LEU A 120 9.24 0.35 -5.05
N VAL A 121 9.81 1.35 -4.38
CA VAL A 121 10.16 2.62 -5.02
C VAL A 121 11.27 2.42 -6.04
N PHE A 122 12.29 1.63 -5.71
CA PHE A 122 13.38 1.31 -6.64
C PHE A 122 12.86 0.58 -7.88
N LEU A 123 11.96 -0.39 -7.73
CA LEU A 123 11.30 -1.07 -8.84
C LEU A 123 10.57 -0.06 -9.75
N VAL A 124 9.77 0.83 -9.18
CA VAL A 124 9.03 1.85 -9.95
C VAL A 124 9.97 2.79 -10.69
N LEU A 125 11.06 3.23 -10.05
CA LEU A 125 12.08 4.09 -10.67
C LEU A 125 12.85 3.38 -11.78
N SER A 126 13.07 2.07 -11.67
CA SER A 126 13.79 1.25 -12.66
C SER A 126 12.98 0.97 -13.93
N LEU A 127 11.65 1.12 -13.89
CA LEU A 127 10.80 0.92 -15.05
C LEU A 127 10.94 2.11 -16.01
N ASP A 128 11.38 1.86 -17.21
CA ASP A 128 11.44 2.87 -18.26
C ASP A 128 10.05 3.10 -18.92
N ARG A 129 9.96 4.16 -19.76
CA ARG A 129 8.71 4.46 -20.47
C ARG A 129 8.30 3.37 -21.47
N LYS A 130 9.25 2.59 -22.00
CA LYS A 130 8.97 1.51 -22.95
C LYS A 130 8.38 0.31 -22.23
N SER A 131 8.73 0.11 -20.96
CA SER A 131 8.25 -0.95 -20.09
C SER A 131 7.03 -0.54 -19.24
N ALA A 132 6.46 0.64 -19.46
CA ALA A 132 5.34 1.16 -18.66
C ALA A 132 4.11 0.23 -18.61
N TRP A 133 3.91 -0.60 -19.66
CA TRP A 133 2.87 -1.63 -19.69
C TRP A 133 3.10 -2.75 -18.65
N ALA A 134 4.35 -3.01 -18.27
CA ALA A 134 4.72 -4.03 -17.29
C ALA A 134 4.56 -3.52 -15.83
N ALA A 135 4.50 -2.19 -15.62
CA ALA A 135 4.43 -1.60 -14.29
C ALA A 135 3.32 -2.17 -13.39
N PRO A 136 2.07 -2.36 -13.86
CA PRO A 136 1.01 -2.96 -13.04
C PRO A 136 1.39 -4.35 -12.51
N PHE A 137 1.94 -5.18 -13.39
CA PHE A 137 2.33 -6.55 -13.04
C PHE A 137 3.54 -6.57 -12.10
N ALA A 138 4.55 -5.73 -12.36
CA ALA A 138 5.73 -5.63 -11.52
C ALA A 138 5.37 -5.16 -10.10
N VAL A 139 4.56 -4.10 -9.97
CA VAL A 139 4.14 -3.56 -8.68
C VAL A 139 3.24 -4.55 -7.95
N GLY A 140 2.22 -5.12 -8.60
CA GLY A 140 1.32 -6.05 -7.96
C GLY A 140 2.01 -7.34 -7.52
N SER A 141 2.91 -7.89 -8.34
CA SER A 141 3.70 -9.07 -7.98
C SER A 141 4.67 -8.79 -6.84
N TYR A 142 5.34 -7.61 -6.87
CA TYR A 142 6.22 -7.21 -5.78
C TYR A 142 5.47 -7.11 -4.45
N ILE A 143 4.30 -6.47 -4.44
CA ILE A 143 3.50 -6.33 -3.22
C ILE A 143 2.98 -7.70 -2.75
N ALA A 144 2.53 -8.58 -3.65
CA ALA A 144 2.15 -9.93 -3.27
C ALA A 144 3.29 -10.70 -2.59
N ALA A 145 4.51 -10.59 -3.13
CA ALA A 145 5.72 -11.16 -2.51
C ALA A 145 6.06 -10.48 -1.18
N ALA A 146 5.90 -9.16 -1.11
CA ALA A 146 6.22 -8.37 0.08
C ALA A 146 5.25 -8.57 1.27
N TYR A 147 4.18 -9.31 1.11
CA TYR A 147 3.42 -9.83 2.24
C TYR A 147 4.17 -10.93 3.01
N TRP A 148 5.17 -11.57 2.39
CA TRP A 148 5.81 -12.78 2.88
C TRP A 148 7.25 -12.63 3.33
N PHE A 149 8.09 -11.85 2.64
CA PHE A 149 9.50 -11.80 2.97
C PHE A 149 9.86 -10.83 4.11
N PRO A 150 9.18 -9.67 4.32
CA PRO A 150 9.45 -8.78 5.45
C PRO A 150 8.55 -9.09 6.64
N ALA A 151 9.09 -8.96 7.85
CA ALA A 151 8.36 -9.22 9.08
C ALA A 151 7.17 -8.29 9.33
N SER A 152 7.09 -7.17 8.61
CA SER A 152 6.00 -6.20 8.68
C SER A 152 4.77 -6.58 7.87
N THR A 153 4.88 -7.54 6.95
CA THR A 153 3.91 -7.83 5.89
C THR A 153 3.69 -6.67 4.90
N SER A 154 4.65 -5.77 4.81
CA SER A 154 4.74 -4.65 3.88
C SER A 154 3.48 -3.78 3.74
N PHE A 155 3.45 -2.68 4.46
CA PHE A 155 2.46 -1.62 4.22
C PHE A 155 2.92 -0.68 3.09
N ALA A 156 4.22 -0.34 3.09
CA ALA A 156 4.94 0.40 2.06
C ALA A 156 4.24 1.69 1.55
N ASN A 157 3.30 2.24 2.32
CA ASN A 157 2.52 3.44 1.97
C ASN A 157 1.97 4.11 3.25
N PRO A 158 2.29 5.40 3.52
CA PRO A 158 1.83 6.13 4.69
C PRO A 158 0.30 6.25 4.80
N ALA A 159 -0.42 6.45 3.68
CA ALA A 159 -1.87 6.56 3.69
C ALA A 159 -2.54 5.22 4.03
N VAL A 160 -2.03 4.13 3.46
CA VAL A 160 -2.44 2.76 3.80
C VAL A 160 -2.16 2.47 5.27
N THR A 161 -0.98 2.84 5.76
CA THR A 161 -0.56 2.62 7.16
C THR A 161 -1.50 3.31 8.13
N LEU A 162 -1.78 4.60 7.92
CA LEU A 162 -2.69 5.36 8.77
C LEU A 162 -4.11 4.79 8.74
N ALA A 163 -4.65 4.50 7.54
CA ALA A 163 -6.01 3.98 7.40
C ALA A 163 -6.18 2.61 8.09
N ARG A 164 -5.17 1.75 8.04
CA ARG A 164 -5.19 0.45 8.73
C ARG A 164 -5.11 0.57 10.25
N GLY A 165 -4.84 1.74 10.81
CA GLY A 165 -5.01 2.05 12.24
C GLY A 165 -6.47 2.06 12.69
N PHE A 166 -7.41 2.21 11.75
CA PHE A 166 -8.85 2.26 12.00
C PHE A 166 -9.58 0.93 11.75
N THR A 167 -8.85 -0.17 11.68
CA THR A 167 -9.42 -1.52 11.56
C THR A 167 -8.82 -2.49 12.58
N ALA A 168 -9.66 -3.06 13.44
CA ALA A 168 -9.28 -4.09 14.42
C ALA A 168 -9.39 -5.51 13.80
N THR A 169 -8.94 -5.67 12.56
CA THR A 169 -8.96 -6.92 11.80
C THR A 169 -7.55 -7.41 11.52
N PHE A 170 -7.41 -8.54 10.83
CA PHE A 170 -6.14 -9.10 10.37
C PHE A 170 -5.18 -8.06 9.76
N ALA A 171 -5.73 -7.11 9.01
CA ALA A 171 -4.96 -6.09 8.33
C ALA A 171 -4.51 -4.90 9.22
N GLY A 172 -4.88 -4.85 10.50
CA GLY A 172 -4.70 -3.69 11.37
C GLY A 172 -3.27 -3.39 11.81
N ILE A 173 -3.07 -2.17 12.30
CA ILE A 173 -1.87 -1.69 13.00
C ILE A 173 -2.28 -0.75 14.13
N GLY A 174 -1.73 -0.93 15.33
CA GLY A 174 -1.98 -0.02 16.43
C GLY A 174 -1.52 1.41 16.11
N MET A 175 -2.35 2.41 16.43
CA MET A 175 -2.08 3.82 16.09
C MET A 175 -0.73 4.32 16.61
N ALA A 176 -0.26 3.83 17.76
CA ALA A 176 1.05 4.15 18.31
C ALA A 176 2.22 3.73 17.41
N ASN A 177 2.01 2.77 16.51
CA ASN A 177 3.04 2.24 15.62
C ASN A 177 3.06 2.91 14.23
N VAL A 178 2.01 3.67 13.88
CA VAL A 178 1.86 4.31 12.56
C VAL A 178 3.02 5.26 12.27
N ALA A 179 3.44 6.07 13.24
CA ALA A 179 4.51 7.05 13.04
C ALA A 179 5.86 6.38 12.72
N ALA A 180 6.21 5.32 13.44
CA ALA A 180 7.46 4.57 13.21
C ALA A 180 7.46 3.87 11.85
N PHE A 181 6.35 3.25 11.45
CA PHE A 181 6.19 2.66 10.12
C PHE A 181 6.32 3.71 9.02
N THR A 182 5.63 4.85 9.15
CA THR A 182 5.72 5.95 8.18
C THR A 182 7.14 6.48 8.05
N ALA A 183 7.85 6.68 9.17
CA ALA A 183 9.25 7.13 9.14
C ALA A 183 10.16 6.11 8.42
N SER A 184 9.98 4.82 8.69
CA SER A 184 10.72 3.74 8.02
C SER A 184 10.44 3.69 6.51
N GLN A 185 9.19 3.88 6.11
CA GLN A 185 8.79 3.95 4.70
C GLN A 185 9.44 5.14 3.99
N LEU A 186 9.43 6.32 4.60
CA LEU A 186 10.08 7.51 4.03
C LEU A 186 11.60 7.34 3.91
N ALA A 187 12.24 6.72 4.90
CA ALA A 187 13.67 6.39 4.84
C ALA A 187 13.97 5.41 3.70
N GLY A 188 13.18 4.34 3.56
CA GLY A 188 13.32 3.38 2.46
C GLY A 188 13.14 4.01 1.09
N ALA A 189 12.13 4.88 0.93
CA ALA A 189 11.90 5.62 -0.31
C ALA A 189 13.06 6.57 -0.66
N ALA A 190 13.59 7.28 0.33
CA ALA A 190 14.75 8.17 0.13
C ALA A 190 15.99 7.39 -0.31
N LEU A 191 16.27 6.26 0.33
CA LEU A 191 17.39 5.38 -0.05
C LEU A 191 17.22 4.82 -1.46
N ALA A 192 16.00 4.47 -1.89
CA ALA A 192 15.73 4.01 -3.24
C ALA A 192 16.04 5.08 -4.30
N VAL A 193 15.66 6.34 -4.03
CA VAL A 193 15.99 7.47 -4.93
C VAL A 193 17.50 7.70 -5.01
N LEU A 194 18.23 7.59 -3.90
CA LEU A 194 19.68 7.73 -3.89
C LEU A 194 20.36 6.59 -4.67
N ALA A 195 19.90 5.36 -4.46
CA ALA A 195 20.43 4.19 -5.18
C ALA A 195 20.18 4.29 -6.69
N ASP A 196 18.97 4.67 -7.11
CA ASP A 196 18.63 4.86 -8.53
C ASP A 196 19.52 5.92 -9.18
N ARG A 197 19.75 7.06 -8.51
CA ARG A 197 20.66 8.10 -9.00
C ARG A 197 22.09 7.60 -9.13
N ALA A 198 22.61 6.88 -8.13
CA ALA A 198 23.96 6.35 -8.15
C ALA A 198 24.18 5.35 -9.30
N LEU A 199 23.18 4.50 -9.58
CA LEU A 199 23.25 3.52 -10.67
C LEU A 199 23.12 4.15 -12.07
N ARG A 200 22.37 5.27 -12.19
CA ARG A 200 22.24 6.00 -13.47
C ARG A 200 23.42 6.92 -13.78
N SER A 201 24.20 7.32 -12.77
CA SER A 201 25.33 8.23 -12.93
C SER A 201 26.62 7.55 -13.39
N ASN A 202 26.65 6.21 -13.44
CA ASN A 202 27.76 5.45 -14.04
C ASN A 202 27.38 5.05 -15.48
N PRO A 203 28.01 5.63 -16.50
CA PRO A 203 27.84 5.25 -17.91
C PRO A 203 28.39 3.86 -18.20
#